data_010cacf608df429bb13411e0ecf0a409
#
_entry.id   010cacf608df429bb13411e0ecf0a409
#
_cell.length_a   1.000
_cell.length_b   1.000
_cell.length_c   1.000
_cell.angle_alpha   90.00
_cell.angle_beta   90.00
_cell.angle_gamma   90.00
#
_symmetry.space_group_name_H-M   'P 1'
#
loop_
_entity.id
_entity.type
_entity.pdbx_description
1 polymer ?
#
loop_
_entity_poly.entity_id
_entity_poly.type
_entity_poly.pdbx_seq_one_letter_code
_entity_poly.pdbx_strand_id
1 'polypeptide(L)'
;MQAMLRLARVQTATLQGVPEVAARQGQAERVAQIAFFATALFAAQLYLSPAQWFPVLEPFHHAAILSVVGLGALCVRRALTNQPLWMGWRTGVLAIYTGTALLSPLWSISPDDSQVGALEVLKHFLFFLAVVNAFDTPRRIRVALALYALAAIAPGWGTFNNWMHDELLVEGFRGRWLGVMADPNHDAMALVGAIPILLFLTTGRGHGWLLRIAGAFGAAACIAGIIATHSRGGSIGLAVAVLMFALLSRRKALAGMAVLIAAAAMLLLAPASFWERNETAGLGAEDLSIEGRLQAWQVAGRIFQERPTLGVGEGAFLKAWDQYAPIDSDRLFGHHYVAHNLVLEVLGQLGLVGLIGLMGFVCTSLWSAWKARNGDLGGEARALLAALLGYLACQMFAGYSTSWFLFALCGFATCCQVWTKRGPQETV
;
A
#
# COMPACT_ATOMS: atom_id res chain seq x y z
N MET A 1 -40.43 -49.99 21.37
CA MET A 1 -39.04 -50.24 21.81
C MET A 1 -38.01 -49.82 20.76
N GLN A 2 -38.11 -50.24 19.50
CA GLN A 2 -37.14 -49.85 18.43
C GLN A 2 -37.11 -48.37 18.09
N ALA A 3 -38.24 -47.65 18.14
CA ALA A 3 -38.29 -46.19 17.90
C ALA A 3 -37.62 -45.38 19.04
N MET A 4 -37.76 -45.79 20.28
CA MET A 4 -37.08 -45.18 21.44
C MET A 4 -35.56 -45.36 21.37
N LEU A 5 -35.09 -46.55 20.94
CA LEU A 5 -33.66 -46.81 20.76
C LEU A 5 -33.04 -46.03 19.59
N ARG A 6 -33.82 -45.75 18.54
CA ARG A 6 -33.38 -44.83 17.43
C ARG A 6 -33.29 -43.39 17.90
N LEU A 7 -34.26 -42.87 18.64
CA LEU A 7 -34.25 -41.55 19.22
C LEU A 7 -33.10 -41.35 20.21
N ALA A 8 -32.87 -42.33 21.10
CA ALA A 8 -31.73 -42.29 22.03
C ALA A 8 -30.36 -42.29 21.31
N ARG A 9 -30.20 -43.06 20.21
CA ARG A 9 -28.97 -43.05 19.39
C ARG A 9 -28.77 -41.73 18.65
N VAL A 10 -29.82 -41.09 18.15
CA VAL A 10 -29.76 -39.80 17.51
C VAL A 10 -29.39 -38.71 18.54
N GLN A 11 -29.99 -38.71 19.73
CA GLN A 11 -29.66 -37.77 20.80
C GLN A 11 -28.23 -37.95 21.34
N THR A 12 -27.74 -39.17 21.53
CA THR A 12 -26.35 -39.41 21.96
C THR A 12 -25.34 -39.02 20.89
N ALA A 13 -25.61 -39.24 19.62
CA ALA A 13 -24.74 -38.80 18.51
C ALA A 13 -24.69 -37.28 18.42
N THR A 14 -25.82 -36.56 18.66
CA THR A 14 -25.88 -35.11 18.67
C THR A 14 -25.11 -34.50 19.86
N LEU A 15 -25.19 -35.15 21.04
CA LEU A 15 -24.50 -34.70 22.25
C LEU A 15 -22.99 -35.00 22.23
N GLN A 16 -22.55 -36.04 21.54
CA GLN A 16 -21.11 -36.34 21.37
C GLN A 16 -20.42 -35.41 20.35
N GLY A 17 -21.14 -34.89 19.35
CA GLY A 17 -20.59 -33.99 18.36
C GLY A 17 -20.36 -32.54 18.85
N VAL A 18 -21.10 -32.09 19.88
CA VAL A 18 -21.02 -30.70 20.39
C VAL A 18 -19.64 -30.32 20.93
N PRO A 19 -18.96 -31.14 21.79
CA PRO A 19 -17.63 -30.76 22.29
C PRO A 19 -16.55 -30.78 21.21
N GLU A 20 -16.67 -31.65 20.21
CA GLU A 20 -15.69 -31.72 19.11
C GLU A 20 -15.82 -30.52 18.15
N VAL A 21 -17.04 -30.11 17.86
CA VAL A 21 -17.30 -28.88 17.06
C VAL A 21 -16.79 -27.63 17.79
N ALA A 22 -17.07 -27.53 19.11
CA ALA A 22 -16.57 -26.41 19.93
C ALA A 22 -15.03 -26.41 20.01
N ALA A 23 -14.39 -27.57 20.11
CA ALA A 23 -12.93 -27.68 20.10
C ALA A 23 -12.33 -27.22 18.75
N ARG A 24 -12.92 -27.63 17.62
CA ARG A 24 -12.50 -27.20 16.28
C ARG A 24 -12.69 -25.69 16.07
N GLN A 25 -13.80 -25.13 16.54
CA GLN A 25 -14.04 -23.69 16.49
C GLN A 25 -13.00 -22.91 17.32
N GLY A 26 -12.68 -23.39 18.53
CA GLY A 26 -11.66 -22.78 19.37
C GLY A 26 -10.25 -22.86 18.74
N GLN A 27 -9.93 -23.94 18.04
CA GLN A 27 -8.68 -24.03 17.27
C GLN A 27 -8.67 -23.06 16.07
N ALA A 28 -9.76 -23.00 15.31
CA ALA A 28 -9.88 -22.11 14.16
C ALA A 28 -9.72 -20.65 14.56
N GLU A 29 -10.25 -20.23 15.73
CA GLU A 29 -10.09 -18.85 16.22
C GLU A 29 -8.64 -18.55 16.65
N ARG A 30 -7.94 -19.48 17.32
CA ARG A 30 -6.51 -19.32 17.65
C ARG A 30 -5.67 -19.17 16.38
N VAL A 31 -5.92 -19.99 15.37
CA VAL A 31 -5.23 -19.91 14.08
C VAL A 31 -5.56 -18.60 13.35
N ALA A 32 -6.81 -18.13 13.44
CA ALA A 32 -7.21 -16.82 12.92
C ALA A 32 -6.48 -15.67 13.60
N GLN A 33 -6.19 -15.76 14.91
CA GLN A 33 -5.37 -14.76 15.62
C GLN A 33 -3.92 -14.78 15.13
N ILE A 34 -3.34 -15.95 14.90
CA ILE A 34 -1.99 -16.06 14.32
C ILE A 34 -1.94 -15.41 12.94
N ALA A 35 -2.89 -15.71 12.06
CA ALA A 35 -2.99 -15.10 10.73
C ALA A 35 -3.12 -13.57 10.82
N PHE A 36 -3.96 -13.09 11.74
CA PHE A 36 -4.15 -11.67 11.99
C PHE A 36 -2.85 -10.97 12.42
N PHE A 37 -2.18 -11.47 13.45
CA PHE A 37 -0.97 -10.85 13.97
C PHE A 37 0.17 -10.90 12.95
N ALA A 38 0.38 -12.03 12.29
CA ALA A 38 1.42 -12.16 11.27
C ALA A 38 1.20 -11.18 10.11
N THR A 39 -0.05 -11.06 9.60
CA THR A 39 -0.37 -10.13 8.51
C THR A 39 -0.30 -8.67 8.95
N ALA A 40 -0.75 -8.34 10.18
CA ALA A 40 -0.70 -6.98 10.70
C ALA A 40 0.75 -6.52 10.97
N LEU A 41 1.59 -7.40 11.52
CA LEU A 41 3.02 -7.14 11.70
C LEU A 41 3.74 -7.02 10.36
N PHE A 42 3.39 -7.84 9.37
CA PHE A 42 3.92 -7.68 8.02
C PHE A 42 3.55 -6.32 7.42
N ALA A 43 2.31 -5.86 7.58
CA ALA A 43 1.91 -4.54 7.09
C ALA A 43 2.65 -3.40 7.83
N ALA A 44 2.83 -3.51 9.14
CA ALA A 44 3.53 -2.49 9.94
C ALA A 44 5.05 -2.44 9.62
N GLN A 45 5.70 -3.58 9.39
CA GLN A 45 7.14 -3.63 9.09
C GLN A 45 7.50 -2.96 7.75
N LEU A 46 6.54 -2.75 6.84
CA LEU A 46 6.78 -2.00 5.60
C LEU A 46 7.34 -0.60 5.89
N TYR A 47 6.89 0.02 6.98
CA TYR A 47 7.43 1.29 7.46
C TYR A 47 8.67 1.13 8.32
N LEU A 48 8.72 0.11 9.16
CA LEU A 48 9.74 -0.01 10.19
C LEU A 48 11.09 -0.49 9.65
N SER A 49 11.11 -1.29 8.58
CA SER A 49 12.32 -1.89 7.99
C SER A 49 13.28 -2.48 9.04
N PRO A 50 12.80 -3.38 9.95
CA PRO A 50 13.52 -3.73 11.18
C PRO A 50 14.90 -4.38 10.94
N ALA A 51 15.10 -5.12 9.85
CA ALA A 51 16.39 -5.71 9.52
C ALA A 51 17.48 -4.66 9.21
N GLN A 52 17.08 -3.46 8.78
CA GLN A 52 18.04 -2.37 8.52
C GLN A 52 18.47 -1.62 9.78
N TRP A 53 17.61 -1.64 10.81
CA TRP A 53 17.95 -1.13 12.14
C TRP A 53 18.79 -2.12 12.94
N PHE A 54 18.45 -3.39 12.82
CA PHE A 54 19.04 -4.49 13.54
C PHE A 54 19.55 -5.52 12.53
N PRO A 55 20.77 -5.37 11.99
CA PRO A 55 21.34 -6.27 10.98
C PRO A 55 21.33 -7.74 11.40
N VAL A 56 21.34 -8.01 12.71
CA VAL A 56 21.17 -9.35 13.27
C VAL A 56 19.87 -10.03 12.83
N LEU A 57 18.86 -9.27 12.41
CA LEU A 57 17.57 -9.79 11.93
C LEU A 57 17.59 -10.14 10.43
N GLU A 58 18.58 -9.67 9.67
CA GLU A 58 18.65 -9.89 8.23
C GLU A 58 18.69 -11.37 7.84
N PRO A 59 19.50 -12.25 8.48
CA PRO A 59 19.55 -13.67 8.14
C PRO A 59 18.22 -14.41 8.38
N PHE A 60 17.36 -13.88 9.24
CA PHE A 60 16.09 -14.53 9.58
C PHE A 60 14.98 -14.29 8.54
N HIS A 61 15.20 -13.42 7.55
CA HIS A 61 14.17 -13.12 6.53
C HIS A 61 12.78 -12.92 7.13
N HIS A 62 12.69 -12.12 8.20
CA HIS A 62 11.48 -11.97 9.03
C HIS A 62 10.21 -11.65 8.22
N ALA A 63 10.33 -10.89 7.11
CA ALA A 63 9.22 -10.62 6.19
C ALA A 63 8.67 -11.91 5.56
N ALA A 64 9.57 -12.80 5.11
CA ALA A 64 9.19 -14.09 4.55
C ALA A 64 8.54 -14.99 5.61
N ILE A 65 9.09 -15.02 6.83
CA ILE A 65 8.51 -15.77 7.95
C ILE A 65 7.09 -15.28 8.24
N LEU A 66 6.87 -13.97 8.38
CA LEU A 66 5.53 -13.41 8.63
C LEU A 66 4.55 -13.74 7.50
N SER A 67 5.01 -13.71 6.25
CA SER A 67 4.19 -14.08 5.09
C SER A 67 3.79 -15.55 5.11
N VAL A 68 4.75 -16.45 5.35
CA VAL A 68 4.52 -17.90 5.40
C VAL A 68 3.61 -18.25 6.57
N VAL A 69 3.87 -17.69 7.76
CA VAL A 69 3.05 -17.91 8.96
C VAL A 69 1.62 -17.38 8.73
N GLY A 70 1.48 -16.16 8.18
CA GLY A 70 0.17 -15.55 7.93
C GLY A 70 -0.66 -16.34 6.93
N LEU A 71 -0.10 -16.64 5.75
CA LEU A 71 -0.77 -17.43 4.70
C LEU A 71 -1.02 -18.88 5.14
N GLY A 72 -0.03 -19.52 5.77
CA GLY A 72 -0.17 -20.88 6.28
C GLY A 72 -1.27 -20.98 7.33
N ALA A 73 -1.34 -20.05 8.28
CA ALA A 73 -2.41 -19.99 9.26
C ALA A 73 -3.79 -19.76 8.60
N LEU A 74 -3.89 -18.94 7.55
CA LEU A 74 -5.14 -18.80 6.79
C LEU A 74 -5.55 -20.13 6.13
N CYS A 75 -4.63 -20.84 5.50
CA CYS A 75 -4.92 -22.15 4.89
C CYS A 75 -5.40 -23.17 5.94
N VAL A 76 -4.72 -23.26 7.10
CA VAL A 76 -5.12 -24.13 8.21
C VAL A 76 -6.50 -23.75 8.74
N ARG A 77 -6.77 -22.46 8.96
CA ARG A 77 -8.09 -21.99 9.40
C ARG A 77 -9.19 -22.43 8.43
N ARG A 78 -8.96 -22.29 7.13
CA ARG A 78 -9.94 -22.66 6.09
C ARG A 78 -10.18 -24.15 6.06
N ALA A 79 -9.15 -24.96 6.26
CA ALA A 79 -9.28 -26.40 6.39
C ALA A 79 -10.10 -26.80 7.64
N LEU A 80 -9.85 -26.15 8.80
CA LEU A 80 -10.60 -26.39 10.04
C LEU A 80 -12.07 -26.01 9.95
N THR A 81 -12.38 -24.91 9.23
CA THR A 81 -13.75 -24.37 9.09
C THR A 81 -14.48 -24.88 7.86
N ASN A 82 -13.80 -25.61 6.99
CA ASN A 82 -14.29 -26.04 5.68
C ASN A 82 -14.86 -24.90 4.82
N GLN A 83 -14.27 -23.70 4.94
CA GLN A 83 -14.68 -22.51 4.19
C GLN A 83 -13.60 -22.12 3.20
N PRO A 84 -13.93 -21.70 1.96
CA PRO A 84 -12.94 -21.23 1.00
C PRO A 84 -12.33 -19.89 1.45
N LEU A 85 -11.14 -19.59 0.93
CA LEU A 85 -10.60 -18.22 1.00
C LEU A 85 -11.58 -17.27 0.32
N TRP A 86 -11.74 -16.08 0.90
CA TRP A 86 -12.50 -15.04 0.22
C TRP A 86 -11.74 -14.58 -1.02
N MET A 87 -12.34 -14.79 -2.16
CA MET A 87 -11.86 -14.35 -3.47
C MET A 87 -13.01 -13.67 -4.19
N GLY A 88 -13.26 -12.41 -3.86
CA GLY A 88 -14.28 -11.62 -4.55
C GLY A 88 -13.83 -11.24 -5.97
N TRP A 89 -14.74 -10.66 -6.77
CA TRP A 89 -14.46 -10.24 -8.14
C TRP A 89 -13.26 -9.26 -8.26
N ARG A 90 -12.92 -8.50 -7.19
CA ARG A 90 -11.74 -7.63 -7.12
C ARG A 90 -10.44 -8.44 -7.16
N THR A 91 -10.43 -9.58 -6.49
CA THR A 91 -9.32 -10.55 -6.58
C THR A 91 -9.16 -11.04 -8.01
N GLY A 92 -10.27 -11.26 -8.73
CA GLY A 92 -10.24 -11.62 -10.15
C GLY A 92 -9.64 -10.52 -11.04
N VAL A 93 -9.97 -9.25 -10.78
CA VAL A 93 -9.37 -8.12 -11.51
C VAL A 93 -7.87 -8.00 -11.22
N LEU A 94 -7.46 -8.14 -9.95
CA LEU A 94 -6.04 -8.16 -9.60
C LEU A 94 -5.33 -9.38 -10.20
N ALA A 95 -6.01 -10.52 -10.34
CA ALA A 95 -5.45 -11.72 -10.97
C ALA A 95 -5.15 -11.51 -12.46
N ILE A 96 -5.86 -10.60 -13.16
CA ILE A 96 -5.52 -10.22 -14.54
C ILE A 96 -4.14 -9.56 -14.57
N TYR A 97 -3.89 -8.56 -13.71
CA TYR A 97 -2.58 -7.91 -13.59
C TYR A 97 -1.48 -8.91 -13.24
N THR A 98 -1.71 -9.70 -12.18
CA THR A 98 -0.75 -10.70 -11.71
C THR A 98 -0.49 -11.78 -12.75
N GLY A 99 -1.53 -12.29 -13.42
CA GLY A 99 -1.40 -13.29 -14.49
C GLY A 99 -0.63 -12.76 -15.70
N THR A 100 -0.89 -11.50 -16.09
CA THR A 100 -0.12 -10.86 -17.17
C THR A 100 1.35 -10.73 -16.78
N ALA A 101 1.66 -10.31 -15.55
CA ALA A 101 3.03 -10.23 -15.06
C ALA A 101 3.72 -11.60 -15.03
N LEU A 102 3.04 -12.64 -14.51
CA LEU A 102 3.58 -14.01 -14.43
C LEU A 102 3.85 -14.64 -15.81
N LEU A 103 3.08 -14.28 -16.81
CA LEU A 103 3.27 -14.77 -18.18
C LEU A 103 4.25 -13.90 -18.97
N SER A 104 4.56 -12.69 -18.50
CA SER A 104 5.37 -11.71 -19.25
C SER A 104 6.79 -12.18 -19.61
N PRO A 105 7.47 -13.07 -18.87
CA PRO A 105 8.75 -13.62 -19.31
C PRO A 105 8.70 -14.31 -20.68
N LEU A 106 7.53 -14.79 -21.11
CA LEU A 106 7.36 -15.50 -22.39
C LEU A 106 7.53 -14.59 -23.61
N TRP A 107 7.30 -13.28 -23.48
CA TRP A 107 7.41 -12.29 -24.58
C TRP A 107 8.32 -11.12 -24.25
N SER A 108 8.93 -11.14 -23.06
CA SER A 108 9.77 -10.06 -22.57
C SER A 108 11.03 -9.90 -23.43
N ILE A 109 11.48 -8.65 -23.54
CA ILE A 109 12.82 -8.32 -24.07
C ILE A 109 13.94 -8.66 -23.09
N SER A 110 13.62 -8.87 -21.81
CA SER A 110 14.53 -9.34 -20.74
C SER A 110 13.79 -10.36 -19.87
N PRO A 111 13.77 -11.65 -20.25
CA PRO A 111 13.03 -12.67 -19.52
C PRO A 111 13.44 -12.82 -18.06
N ASP A 112 14.74 -12.69 -17.75
CA ASP A 112 15.28 -12.81 -16.38
C ASP A 112 14.75 -11.69 -15.48
N ASP A 113 14.82 -10.44 -15.94
CA ASP A 113 14.26 -9.29 -15.19
C ASP A 113 12.75 -9.44 -15.01
N SER A 114 12.07 -9.94 -16.04
CA SER A 114 10.61 -10.16 -16.00
C SER A 114 10.21 -11.29 -15.07
N GLN A 115 11.03 -12.30 -14.90
CA GLN A 115 10.78 -13.35 -13.91
C GLN A 115 10.88 -12.78 -12.48
N VAL A 116 11.88 -11.94 -12.22
CA VAL A 116 12.02 -11.26 -10.91
C VAL A 116 10.85 -10.33 -10.65
N GLY A 117 10.47 -9.47 -11.62
CA GLY A 117 9.34 -8.56 -11.50
C GLY A 117 8.02 -9.30 -11.31
N ALA A 118 7.78 -10.38 -12.05
CA ALA A 118 6.60 -11.22 -11.93
C ALA A 118 6.45 -11.84 -10.52
N LEU A 119 7.56 -12.30 -9.93
CA LEU A 119 7.56 -12.82 -8.56
C LEU A 119 7.26 -11.73 -7.53
N GLU A 120 7.72 -10.50 -7.75
CA GLU A 120 7.35 -9.36 -6.88
C GLU A 120 5.84 -9.09 -6.98
N VAL A 121 5.26 -9.05 -8.17
CA VAL A 121 3.80 -8.89 -8.36
C VAL A 121 3.02 -10.02 -7.68
N LEU A 122 3.49 -11.27 -7.78
CA LEU A 122 2.87 -12.40 -7.09
C LEU A 122 2.88 -12.23 -5.55
N LYS A 123 3.98 -11.76 -4.98
CA LYS A 123 4.07 -11.46 -3.53
C LYS A 123 3.02 -10.43 -3.11
N HIS A 124 2.81 -9.38 -3.92
CA HIS A 124 1.79 -8.36 -3.66
C HIS A 124 0.37 -8.92 -3.73
N PHE A 125 0.10 -9.81 -4.69
CA PHE A 125 -1.17 -10.52 -4.80
C PHE A 125 -1.45 -11.38 -3.55
N LEU A 126 -0.45 -12.16 -3.11
CA LEU A 126 -0.56 -13.00 -1.91
C LEU A 126 -0.73 -12.15 -0.64
N PHE A 127 -0.05 -11.02 -0.54
CA PHE A 127 -0.23 -10.07 0.55
C PHE A 127 -1.66 -9.49 0.57
N PHE A 128 -2.19 -9.07 -0.58
CA PHE A 128 -3.59 -8.63 -0.66
C PHE A 128 -4.56 -9.74 -0.20
N LEU A 129 -4.35 -10.98 -0.64
CA LEU A 129 -5.16 -12.12 -0.16
C LEU A 129 -5.05 -12.32 1.35
N ALA A 130 -3.85 -12.19 1.93
CA ALA A 130 -3.65 -12.28 3.37
C ALA A 130 -4.44 -11.17 4.09
N VAL A 131 -4.34 -9.92 3.65
CA VAL A 131 -5.04 -8.78 4.24
C VAL A 131 -6.56 -8.99 4.25
N VAL A 132 -7.17 -9.32 3.10
CA VAL A 132 -8.63 -9.41 3.00
C VAL A 132 -9.21 -10.64 3.69
N ASN A 133 -8.39 -11.64 4.01
CA ASN A 133 -8.82 -12.85 4.72
C ASN A 133 -8.47 -12.85 6.22
N ALA A 134 -7.41 -12.13 6.64
CA ALA A 134 -7.01 -12.04 8.04
C ALA A 134 -7.75 -10.92 8.79
N PHE A 135 -8.12 -9.83 8.10
CA PHE A 135 -8.81 -8.68 8.70
C PHE A 135 -10.32 -8.80 8.47
N ASP A 136 -10.92 -9.80 9.08
CA ASP A 136 -12.29 -10.25 8.85
C ASP A 136 -13.32 -9.74 9.87
N THR A 137 -12.90 -8.92 10.84
CA THR A 137 -13.78 -8.27 11.81
C THR A 137 -13.48 -6.77 11.92
N PRO A 138 -14.45 -5.92 12.31
CA PRO A 138 -14.22 -4.47 12.50
C PRO A 138 -13.09 -4.18 13.48
N ARG A 139 -12.98 -4.99 14.55
CA ARG A 139 -11.92 -4.84 15.55
C ARG A 139 -10.56 -5.12 14.94
N ARG A 140 -10.41 -6.22 14.18
CA ARG A 140 -9.14 -6.56 13.49
C ARG A 140 -8.76 -5.50 12.48
N ILE A 141 -9.73 -5.01 11.68
CA ILE A 141 -9.49 -3.93 10.72
C ILE A 141 -8.99 -2.66 11.41
N ARG A 142 -9.67 -2.20 12.48
CA ARG A 142 -9.28 -1.01 13.25
C ARG A 142 -7.88 -1.14 13.86
N VAL A 143 -7.59 -2.28 14.50
CA VAL A 143 -6.29 -2.52 15.13
C VAL A 143 -5.18 -2.58 14.08
N ALA A 144 -5.36 -3.35 13.01
CA ALA A 144 -4.37 -3.45 11.94
C ALA A 144 -4.11 -2.11 11.25
N LEU A 145 -5.17 -1.34 10.98
CA LEU A 145 -5.07 -0.01 10.35
C LEU A 145 -4.35 0.98 11.28
N ALA A 146 -4.64 0.94 12.59
CA ALA A 146 -3.94 1.78 13.57
C ALA A 146 -2.45 1.41 13.68
N LEU A 147 -2.12 0.11 13.77
CA LEU A 147 -0.74 -0.37 13.79
C LEU A 147 0.02 0.05 12.52
N TYR A 148 -0.59 -0.15 11.35
CA TYR A 148 -0.04 0.25 10.06
C TYR A 148 0.28 1.75 10.01
N ALA A 149 -0.69 2.61 10.38
CA ALA A 149 -0.49 4.05 10.34
C ALA A 149 0.49 4.56 11.39
N LEU A 150 0.45 4.03 12.63
CA LEU A 150 1.37 4.41 13.70
C LEU A 150 2.82 3.96 13.41
N ALA A 151 3.02 2.88 12.66
CA ALA A 151 4.35 2.47 12.23
C ALA A 151 5.03 3.53 11.34
N ALA A 152 4.27 4.37 10.63
CA ALA A 152 4.80 5.48 9.83
C ALA A 152 5.44 6.60 10.65
N ILE A 153 5.25 6.62 11.98
CA ILE A 153 5.94 7.56 12.87
C ILE A 153 7.46 7.41 12.78
N ALA A 154 7.93 6.16 12.73
CA ALA A 154 9.37 5.88 12.68
C ALA A 154 10.04 6.47 11.41
N PRO A 155 9.58 6.18 10.18
CA PRO A 155 10.15 6.81 9.00
C PRO A 155 9.87 8.31 8.94
N GLY A 156 8.69 8.78 9.34
CA GLY A 156 8.39 10.20 9.33
C GLY A 156 9.34 11.02 10.20
N TRP A 157 9.54 10.60 11.44
CA TRP A 157 10.51 11.22 12.35
C TRP A 157 11.95 10.96 11.88
N GLY A 158 12.26 9.73 11.49
CA GLY A 158 13.63 9.33 11.12
C GLY A 158 14.14 10.06 9.88
N THR A 159 13.31 10.21 8.83
CA THR A 159 13.67 10.99 7.64
C THR A 159 13.94 12.46 7.98
N PHE A 160 13.09 13.04 8.82
CA PHE A 160 13.30 14.40 9.31
C PHE A 160 14.59 14.52 10.14
N ASN A 161 14.83 13.59 11.07
CA ASN A 161 16.02 13.56 11.90
C ASN A 161 17.31 13.37 11.07
N ASN A 162 17.31 12.44 10.10
CA ASN A 162 18.43 12.21 9.19
C ASN A 162 18.76 13.48 8.41
N TRP A 163 17.72 14.18 7.93
CA TRP A 163 17.89 15.45 7.21
C TRP A 163 18.48 16.55 8.10
N MET A 164 18.01 16.67 9.36
CA MET A 164 18.51 17.68 10.31
C MET A 164 19.99 17.47 10.72
N HIS A 165 20.49 16.22 10.63
CA HIS A 165 21.87 15.87 11.02
C HIS A 165 22.74 15.55 9.80
N ASP A 166 22.29 15.85 8.59
CA ASP A 166 23.00 15.55 7.34
C ASP A 166 23.34 14.05 7.15
N GLU A 167 22.46 13.17 7.68
CA GLU A 167 22.59 11.72 7.58
C GLU A 167 21.72 11.16 6.46
N LEU A 168 22.16 10.08 5.83
CA LEU A 168 21.42 9.35 4.78
C LEU A 168 20.85 10.27 3.69
N LEU A 169 21.55 11.34 3.31
CA LEU A 169 21.09 12.27 2.27
C LEU A 169 21.27 11.69 0.86
N VAL A 170 20.33 12.02 -0.01
CA VAL A 170 20.39 11.84 -1.46
C VAL A 170 20.64 13.21 -2.09
N GLU A 171 21.50 13.27 -3.11
CA GLU A 171 21.87 14.54 -3.77
C GLU A 171 22.45 15.59 -2.80
N GLY A 172 22.88 15.17 -1.60
CA GLY A 172 23.47 16.04 -0.57
C GLY A 172 22.49 16.89 0.24
N PHE A 173 21.18 16.86 -0.04
CA PHE A 173 20.18 17.70 0.65
C PHE A 173 18.83 17.04 0.89
N ARG A 174 18.52 15.90 0.27
CA ARG A 174 17.24 15.21 0.38
C ARG A 174 17.33 14.11 1.44
N GLY A 175 16.57 14.26 2.51
CA GLY A 175 16.43 13.22 3.52
C GLY A 175 15.69 11.99 2.98
N ARG A 176 16.02 10.82 3.51
CA ARG A 176 15.36 9.55 3.22
C ARG A 176 15.34 8.63 4.42
N TRP A 177 14.48 7.62 4.33
CA TRP A 177 14.45 6.51 5.26
C TRP A 177 15.24 5.31 4.73
N LEU A 178 14.91 4.13 5.23
CA LEU A 178 15.58 2.86 4.97
C LEU A 178 14.66 1.91 4.18
N GLY A 179 15.21 0.84 3.65
CA GLY A 179 14.46 -0.25 3.01
C GLY A 179 13.73 0.19 1.74
N VAL A 180 12.46 -0.14 1.66
CA VAL A 180 11.61 0.21 0.51
C VAL A 180 11.36 1.71 0.38
N MET A 181 11.75 2.51 1.37
CA MET A 181 11.67 3.97 1.40
C MET A 181 13.04 4.65 1.28
N ALA A 182 14.05 3.94 0.77
CA ALA A 182 15.40 4.49 0.57
C ALA A 182 15.49 5.55 -0.54
N ASP A 183 14.50 5.63 -1.43
CA ASP A 183 14.33 6.76 -2.35
C ASP A 183 13.44 7.83 -1.69
N PRO A 184 13.84 9.13 -1.69
CA PRO A 184 13.07 10.20 -1.08
C PRO A 184 11.66 10.37 -1.63
N ASN A 185 11.40 10.03 -2.90
CA ASN A 185 10.05 10.14 -3.47
C ASN A 185 9.17 8.98 -3.00
N HIS A 186 9.73 7.77 -2.89
CA HIS A 186 9.02 6.61 -2.34
C HIS A 186 8.73 6.79 -0.85
N ASP A 187 9.67 7.38 -0.10
CA ASP A 187 9.49 7.73 1.30
C ASP A 187 8.33 8.72 1.47
N ALA A 188 8.38 9.87 0.77
CA ALA A 188 7.31 10.85 0.79
C ALA A 188 5.95 10.23 0.44
N MET A 189 5.89 9.40 -0.59
CA MET A 189 4.67 8.71 -1.03
C MET A 189 4.10 7.78 0.05
N ALA A 190 4.95 7.00 0.71
CA ALA A 190 4.54 6.11 1.80
C ALA A 190 3.97 6.91 2.98
N LEU A 191 4.63 8.00 3.37
CA LEU A 191 4.19 8.89 4.45
C LEU A 191 2.86 9.57 4.12
N VAL A 192 2.65 10.02 2.88
CA VAL A 192 1.36 10.59 2.41
C VAL A 192 0.21 9.59 2.61
N GLY A 193 0.44 8.29 2.32
CA GLY A 193 -0.56 7.25 2.51
C GLY A 193 -0.99 7.04 3.97
N ALA A 194 -0.13 7.36 4.95
CA ALA A 194 -0.43 7.23 6.37
C ALA A 194 -1.20 8.44 6.95
N ILE A 195 -0.94 9.65 6.47
CA ILE A 195 -1.43 10.91 7.08
C ILE A 195 -2.96 10.95 7.28
N PRO A 196 -3.82 10.66 6.28
CA PRO A 196 -5.27 10.70 6.51
C PRO A 196 -5.75 9.72 7.58
N ILE A 197 -5.07 8.58 7.73
CA ILE A 197 -5.39 7.58 8.75
C ILE A 197 -4.97 8.11 10.12
N LEU A 198 -3.78 8.70 10.26
CA LEU A 198 -3.30 9.35 11.49
C LEU A 198 -4.20 10.52 11.91
N LEU A 199 -4.62 11.35 10.97
CA LEU A 199 -5.60 12.42 11.22
C LEU A 199 -6.96 11.87 11.67
N PHE A 200 -7.38 10.73 11.14
CA PHE A 200 -8.59 10.05 11.61
C PHE A 200 -8.41 9.51 13.02
N LEU A 201 -7.26 8.92 13.37
CA LEU A 201 -6.97 8.50 14.76
C LEU A 201 -7.02 9.68 15.74
N THR A 202 -6.56 10.85 15.30
CA THR A 202 -6.59 12.10 16.09
C THR A 202 -8.02 12.62 16.28
N THR A 203 -8.80 12.69 15.21
CA THR A 203 -10.10 13.39 15.17
C THR A 203 -11.30 12.48 15.35
N GLY A 204 -11.16 11.16 15.25
CA GLY A 204 -12.24 10.17 15.27
C GLY A 204 -12.97 10.12 16.62
N ARG A 205 -14.27 9.75 16.59
CA ARG A 205 -15.06 9.52 17.82
C ARG A 205 -14.69 8.14 18.40
N GLY A 206 -14.67 8.04 19.73
CA GLY A 206 -14.39 6.77 20.42
C GLY A 206 -12.91 6.44 20.61
N HIS A 207 -11.99 7.22 20.04
CA HIS A 207 -10.56 7.05 20.29
C HIS A 207 -10.18 7.61 21.66
N GLY A 208 -9.41 6.85 22.45
CA GLY A 208 -8.81 7.30 23.69
C GLY A 208 -7.80 8.44 23.45
N TRP A 209 -7.50 9.21 24.50
CA TRP A 209 -6.62 10.37 24.40
C TRP A 209 -5.19 10.01 23.94
N LEU A 210 -4.65 8.87 24.38
CA LEU A 210 -3.33 8.37 23.95
C LEU A 210 -3.27 8.14 22.44
N LEU A 211 -4.29 7.49 21.88
CA LEU A 211 -4.35 7.24 20.44
C LEU A 211 -4.48 8.52 19.63
N ARG A 212 -5.19 9.53 20.18
CA ARG A 212 -5.30 10.85 19.54
C ARG A 212 -3.97 11.60 19.53
N ILE A 213 -3.23 11.57 20.65
CA ILE A 213 -1.90 12.19 20.72
C ILE A 213 -0.93 11.47 19.78
N ALA A 214 -0.92 10.12 19.79
CA ALA A 214 -0.06 9.35 18.89
C ALA A 214 -0.40 9.62 17.40
N GLY A 215 -1.68 9.74 17.06
CA GLY A 215 -2.13 10.11 15.72
C GLY A 215 -1.68 11.52 15.31
N ALA A 216 -1.83 12.50 16.22
CA ALA A 216 -1.40 13.89 15.98
C ALA A 216 0.12 14.00 15.81
N PHE A 217 0.87 13.38 16.71
CA PHE A 217 2.33 13.32 16.62
C PHE A 217 2.78 12.62 15.33
N GLY A 218 2.16 11.49 15.00
CA GLY A 218 2.46 10.74 13.79
C GLY A 218 2.20 11.53 12.53
N ALA A 219 1.06 12.25 12.46
CA ALA A 219 0.76 13.12 11.32
C ALA A 219 1.80 14.25 11.19
N ALA A 220 2.19 14.88 12.30
CA ALA A 220 3.22 15.91 12.32
C ALA A 220 4.59 15.37 11.87
N ALA A 221 4.99 14.20 12.41
CA ALA A 221 6.24 13.53 12.03
C ALA A 221 6.27 13.18 10.53
N CYS A 222 5.17 12.63 9.99
CA CYS A 222 5.07 12.33 8.56
C CYS A 222 5.14 13.60 7.69
N ILE A 223 4.50 14.70 8.09
CA ILE A 223 4.58 15.99 7.37
C ILE A 223 6.02 16.51 7.38
N ALA A 224 6.70 16.49 8.54
CA ALA A 224 8.09 16.88 8.65
C ALA A 224 9.01 16.01 7.79
N GLY A 225 8.81 14.69 7.79
CA GLY A 225 9.51 13.76 6.91
C GLY A 225 9.30 14.08 5.43
N ILE A 226 8.08 14.36 4.98
CA ILE A 226 7.79 14.73 3.59
C ILE A 226 8.53 16.02 3.19
N ILE A 227 8.56 17.03 4.06
CA ILE A 227 9.32 18.27 3.84
C ILE A 227 10.80 17.94 3.66
N ALA A 228 11.37 17.12 4.55
CA ALA A 228 12.78 16.71 4.51
C ALA A 228 13.17 15.92 3.24
N THR A 229 12.23 15.23 2.61
CA THR A 229 12.50 14.54 1.33
C THR A 229 12.67 15.47 0.14
N HIS A 230 12.25 16.73 0.23
CA HIS A 230 12.20 17.68 -0.88
C HIS A 230 11.47 17.12 -2.12
N SER A 231 10.49 16.23 -1.91
CA SER A 231 9.74 15.59 -3.00
C SER A 231 8.56 16.47 -3.46
N ARG A 232 8.64 17.00 -4.69
CA ARG A 232 7.52 17.73 -5.33
C ARG A 232 6.25 16.88 -5.41
N GLY A 233 6.41 15.62 -5.85
CA GLY A 233 5.31 14.65 -5.91
C GLY A 233 4.70 14.37 -4.54
N GLY A 234 5.55 14.26 -3.49
CA GLY A 234 5.13 14.12 -2.11
C GLY A 234 4.29 15.30 -1.62
N SER A 235 4.69 16.52 -1.94
CA SER A 235 3.96 17.75 -1.57
C SER A 235 2.59 17.84 -2.24
N ILE A 236 2.50 17.50 -3.53
CA ILE A 236 1.22 17.44 -4.27
C ILE A 236 0.32 16.37 -3.65
N GLY A 237 0.87 15.17 -3.41
CA GLY A 237 0.12 14.08 -2.77
C GLY A 237 -0.35 14.43 -1.37
N LEU A 238 0.47 15.11 -0.55
CA LEU A 238 0.09 15.63 0.76
C LEU A 238 -1.10 16.60 0.65
N ALA A 239 -1.02 17.56 -0.25
CA ALA A 239 -2.10 18.52 -0.47
C ALA A 239 -3.42 17.80 -0.85
N VAL A 240 -3.36 16.84 -1.79
CA VAL A 240 -4.52 16.03 -2.17
C VAL A 240 -5.04 15.21 -0.99
N ALA A 241 -4.18 14.51 -0.24
CA ALA A 241 -4.56 13.67 0.88
C ALA A 241 -5.29 14.45 1.98
N VAL A 242 -4.73 15.62 2.38
CA VAL A 242 -5.27 16.45 3.45
C VAL A 242 -6.56 17.15 3.00
N LEU A 243 -6.61 17.65 1.75
CA LEU A 243 -7.82 18.23 1.16
C LEU A 243 -8.95 17.20 1.10
N MET A 244 -8.68 16.00 0.58
CA MET A 244 -9.67 14.94 0.50
C MET A 244 -10.12 14.47 1.88
N PHE A 245 -9.21 14.39 2.87
CA PHE A 245 -9.59 14.11 4.25
C PHE A 245 -10.55 15.18 4.79
N ALA A 246 -10.30 16.47 4.55
CA ALA A 246 -11.17 17.55 4.97
C ALA A 246 -12.55 17.49 4.28
N LEU A 247 -12.58 17.24 2.97
CA LEU A 247 -13.81 17.13 2.19
C LEU A 247 -14.67 15.92 2.61
N LEU A 248 -14.05 14.80 2.95
CA LEU A 248 -14.73 13.55 3.33
C LEU A 248 -15.04 13.49 4.85
N SER A 249 -14.35 14.26 5.69
CA SER A 249 -14.55 14.26 7.14
C SER A 249 -15.95 14.75 7.52
N ARG A 250 -16.56 14.09 8.51
CA ARG A 250 -17.80 14.58 9.16
C ARG A 250 -17.52 15.72 10.15
N ARG A 251 -16.27 15.93 10.56
CA ARG A 251 -15.80 16.97 11.49
C ARG A 251 -15.09 18.08 10.74
N LYS A 252 -15.85 18.86 9.97
CA LYS A 252 -15.32 19.89 9.07
C LYS A 252 -14.36 20.88 9.72
N ALA A 253 -14.69 21.37 10.91
CA ALA A 253 -13.84 22.34 11.63
C ALA A 253 -12.47 21.75 11.99
N LEU A 254 -12.44 20.53 12.58
CA LEU A 254 -11.18 19.87 12.95
C LEU A 254 -10.37 19.47 11.71
N ALA A 255 -11.04 19.02 10.66
CA ALA A 255 -10.39 18.68 9.42
C ALA A 255 -9.84 19.93 8.69
N GLY A 256 -10.60 21.02 8.68
CA GLY A 256 -10.12 22.31 8.16
C GLY A 256 -8.92 22.87 8.95
N MET A 257 -8.93 22.74 10.26
CA MET A 257 -7.78 23.08 11.11
C MET A 257 -6.55 22.21 10.77
N ALA A 258 -6.72 20.93 10.53
CA ALA A 258 -5.62 20.05 10.10
C ALA A 258 -5.03 20.49 8.76
N VAL A 259 -5.86 20.95 7.80
CA VAL A 259 -5.41 21.54 6.53
C VAL A 259 -4.56 22.79 6.78
N LEU A 260 -5.07 23.70 7.63
CA LEU A 260 -4.36 24.95 7.95
C LEU A 260 -3.02 24.70 8.65
N ILE A 261 -2.98 23.74 9.58
CA ILE A 261 -1.75 23.34 10.27
C ILE A 261 -0.75 22.72 9.27
N ALA A 262 -1.21 21.83 8.38
CA ALA A 262 -0.34 21.22 7.37
C ALA A 262 0.22 22.28 6.40
N ALA A 263 -0.62 23.21 5.95
CA ALA A 263 -0.19 24.32 5.10
C ALA A 263 0.79 25.26 5.83
N ALA A 264 0.50 25.63 7.08
CA ALA A 264 1.39 26.45 7.89
C ALA A 264 2.74 25.75 8.14
N ALA A 265 2.73 24.47 8.45
CA ALA A 265 3.95 23.67 8.61
C ALA A 265 4.79 23.69 7.32
N MET A 266 4.15 23.47 6.17
CA MET A 266 4.82 23.54 4.87
C MET A 266 5.42 24.90 4.59
N LEU A 267 4.68 25.99 4.85
CA LEU A 267 5.14 27.35 4.62
C LEU A 267 6.27 27.79 5.57
N LEU A 268 6.20 27.37 6.83
CA LEU A 268 7.12 27.86 7.87
C LEU A 268 8.36 26.97 8.05
N LEU A 269 8.24 25.67 7.79
CA LEU A 269 9.32 24.70 8.03
C LEU A 269 10.07 24.30 6.75
N ALA A 270 9.48 24.52 5.57
CA ALA A 270 10.17 24.21 4.33
C ALA A 270 11.36 25.16 4.12
N PRO A 271 12.59 24.64 3.95
CA PRO A 271 13.78 25.44 3.76
C PRO A 271 13.76 26.20 2.42
N ALA A 272 14.61 27.22 2.27
CA ALA A 272 14.74 27.98 1.03
C ALA A 272 15.01 27.08 -0.18
N SER A 273 15.88 26.07 -0.02
CA SER A 273 16.19 25.07 -1.06
C SER A 273 14.98 24.27 -1.55
N PHE A 274 13.97 24.08 -0.69
CA PHE A 274 12.70 23.45 -1.09
C PHE A 274 11.92 24.38 -2.04
N TRP A 275 11.86 25.66 -1.74
CA TRP A 275 11.16 26.66 -2.57
C TRP A 275 11.88 26.91 -3.89
N GLU A 276 13.21 27.10 -3.86
CA GLU A 276 14.06 27.25 -5.04
C GLU A 276 13.88 26.07 -6.01
N ARG A 277 13.86 24.84 -5.48
CA ARG A 277 13.61 23.64 -6.29
C ARG A 277 12.21 23.63 -6.92
N ASN A 278 11.22 24.19 -6.26
CA ASN A 278 9.87 24.30 -6.82
C ASN A 278 9.75 25.42 -7.86
N GLU A 279 10.47 26.52 -7.70
CA GLU A 279 10.54 27.64 -8.67
C GLU A 279 11.24 27.21 -9.96
N THR A 280 12.33 26.44 -9.88
CA THR A 280 13.04 25.94 -11.07
C THR A 280 12.21 24.93 -11.87
N ALA A 281 11.19 24.30 -11.31
CA ALA A 281 10.29 23.39 -12.02
C ALA A 281 9.54 24.06 -13.20
N GLY A 282 9.44 25.39 -13.21
CA GLY A 282 8.80 26.17 -14.30
C GLY A 282 9.75 26.70 -15.37
N LEU A 283 11.05 26.62 -15.13
CA LEU A 283 12.07 27.27 -16.00
C LEU A 283 12.70 26.36 -17.07
N GLY A 284 12.21 25.13 -17.23
CA GLY A 284 12.54 24.23 -18.36
C GLY A 284 13.92 23.57 -18.24
N ALA A 285 14.42 23.14 -19.27
CA ALA A 285 15.60 22.47 -19.83
C ALA A 285 16.86 22.19 -18.95
N GLU A 286 17.02 22.67 -17.74
CA GLU A 286 18.23 22.48 -16.93
C GLU A 286 18.03 21.52 -15.72
N ASP A 287 16.78 21.13 -15.40
CA ASP A 287 16.51 20.13 -14.35
C ASP A 287 16.63 18.72 -14.94
N LEU A 288 17.81 18.11 -14.81
CA LEU A 288 18.11 16.75 -15.27
C LEU A 288 17.06 15.71 -14.82
N SER A 289 16.41 15.95 -13.67
CA SER A 289 15.35 15.09 -13.15
C SER A 289 14.06 15.21 -13.98
N ILE A 290 13.73 16.37 -14.49
CA ILE A 290 12.56 16.58 -15.37
C ILE A 290 12.86 16.03 -16.76
N GLU A 291 14.04 16.32 -17.29
CA GLU A 291 14.46 15.83 -18.61
C GLU A 291 14.48 14.30 -18.66
N GLY A 292 15.08 13.64 -17.66
CA GLY A 292 15.09 12.18 -17.56
C GLY A 292 13.68 11.56 -17.54
N ARG A 293 12.73 12.21 -16.84
CA ARG A 293 11.33 11.75 -16.84
C ARG A 293 10.65 11.93 -18.19
N LEU A 294 10.84 13.06 -18.83
CA LEU A 294 10.25 13.31 -20.17
C LEU A 294 10.76 12.30 -21.19
N GLN A 295 12.06 11.98 -21.14
CA GLN A 295 12.63 10.94 -22.02
C GLN A 295 12.08 9.57 -21.67
N ALA A 296 11.96 9.21 -20.38
CA ALA A 296 11.34 7.94 -19.96
C ALA A 296 9.88 7.85 -20.43
N TRP A 297 9.14 8.96 -20.43
CA TRP A 297 7.77 9.01 -20.98
C TRP A 297 7.73 8.80 -22.49
N GLN A 298 8.73 9.35 -23.21
CA GLN A 298 8.87 9.09 -24.67
C GLN A 298 9.19 7.61 -24.93
N VAL A 299 10.09 7.01 -24.13
CA VAL A 299 10.38 5.57 -24.19
C VAL A 299 9.09 4.77 -23.96
N ALA A 300 8.33 5.06 -22.90
CA ALA A 300 7.05 4.40 -22.62
C ALA A 300 6.06 4.55 -23.79
N GLY A 301 5.97 5.76 -24.38
CA GLY A 301 5.12 6.04 -25.55
C GLY A 301 5.50 5.23 -26.78
N ARG A 302 6.79 5.10 -27.09
CA ARG A 302 7.29 4.28 -28.20
C ARG A 302 7.04 2.79 -27.99
N ILE A 303 7.31 2.30 -26.76
CA ILE A 303 6.96 0.90 -26.40
C ILE A 303 5.47 0.68 -26.63
N PHE A 304 4.61 1.59 -26.17
CA PHE A 304 3.17 1.45 -26.34
C PHE A 304 2.72 1.48 -27.80
N GLN A 305 3.36 2.26 -28.67
CA GLN A 305 3.06 2.26 -30.11
C GLN A 305 3.38 0.93 -30.78
N GLU A 306 4.49 0.28 -30.39
CA GLU A 306 4.91 -0.99 -30.99
C GLU A 306 4.30 -2.23 -30.31
N ARG A 307 4.08 -2.16 -28.99
CA ARG A 307 3.61 -3.27 -28.15
C ARG A 307 2.43 -2.89 -27.27
N PRO A 308 1.29 -2.41 -27.82
CA PRO A 308 0.22 -1.80 -27.03
C PRO A 308 -0.47 -2.75 -26.08
N THR A 309 -0.52 -4.04 -26.39
CA THR A 309 -1.33 -5.02 -25.64
C THR A 309 -0.63 -5.56 -24.41
N LEU A 310 0.63 -5.99 -24.55
CA LEU A 310 1.37 -6.75 -23.54
C LEU A 310 2.70 -6.11 -23.10
N GLY A 311 3.13 -5.01 -23.74
CA GLY A 311 4.35 -4.29 -23.41
C GLY A 311 5.65 -5.09 -23.61
N VAL A 312 6.70 -4.71 -22.88
CA VAL A 312 8.05 -5.31 -23.00
C VAL A 312 8.37 -6.35 -21.92
N GLY A 313 7.47 -6.60 -21.00
CA GLY A 313 7.64 -7.50 -19.83
C GLY A 313 7.79 -6.76 -18.52
N GLU A 314 7.25 -7.33 -17.44
CA GLU A 314 7.36 -6.76 -16.08
C GLU A 314 8.83 -6.66 -15.66
N GLY A 315 9.27 -5.50 -15.14
CA GLY A 315 10.67 -5.27 -14.76
C GLY A 315 11.64 -4.98 -15.90
N ALA A 316 11.22 -5.14 -17.19
CA ALA A 316 12.10 -4.97 -18.34
C ALA A 316 12.20 -3.52 -18.85
N PHE A 317 11.52 -2.54 -18.23
CA PHE A 317 11.44 -1.17 -18.72
C PHE A 317 12.84 -0.51 -18.88
N LEU A 318 13.74 -0.69 -17.92
CA LEU A 318 15.08 -0.10 -17.99
C LEU A 318 15.92 -0.69 -19.15
N LYS A 319 15.71 -1.97 -19.52
CA LYS A 319 16.37 -2.60 -20.66
C LYS A 319 15.80 -2.12 -22.01
N ALA A 320 14.57 -1.60 -21.99
CA ALA A 320 13.96 -1.06 -23.20
C ALA A 320 14.62 0.24 -23.69
N TRP A 321 15.39 0.94 -22.87
CA TRP A 321 16.09 2.15 -23.27
C TRP A 321 17.00 1.95 -24.47
N ASP A 322 17.76 0.87 -24.53
CA ASP A 322 18.68 0.59 -25.63
C ASP A 322 17.97 0.49 -27.00
N GLN A 323 16.68 0.14 -26.98
CA GLN A 323 15.87 -0.02 -28.19
C GLN A 323 14.95 1.19 -28.47
N TYR A 324 14.45 1.85 -27.42
CA TYR A 324 13.35 2.83 -27.51
C TYR A 324 13.76 4.26 -27.13
N ALA A 325 15.00 4.49 -26.68
CA ALA A 325 15.45 5.83 -26.32
C ALA A 325 15.46 6.80 -27.53
N PRO A 326 15.19 8.11 -27.33
CA PRO A 326 15.40 9.10 -28.36
C PRO A 326 16.87 9.17 -28.82
N ILE A 327 17.11 9.49 -30.10
CA ILE A 327 18.46 9.60 -30.69
C ILE A 327 19.33 10.64 -29.95
N ASP A 328 18.69 11.68 -29.36
CA ASP A 328 19.37 12.77 -28.64
C ASP A 328 19.54 12.47 -27.13
N SER A 329 19.30 11.25 -26.67
CA SER A 329 19.39 10.86 -25.25
C SER A 329 20.82 10.87 -24.68
N ASP A 330 21.85 11.03 -25.52
CA ASP A 330 23.25 11.09 -25.11
C ASP A 330 23.57 12.19 -24.10
N ARG A 331 22.73 13.25 -24.03
CA ARG A 331 22.85 14.32 -23.01
C ARG A 331 22.70 13.83 -21.57
N LEU A 332 22.03 12.71 -21.35
CA LEU A 332 21.83 12.12 -20.00
C LEU A 332 22.94 11.12 -19.63
N PHE A 333 24.11 11.18 -20.27
CA PHE A 333 25.30 10.37 -19.94
C PHE A 333 25.02 8.86 -19.88
N GLY A 334 24.13 8.32 -20.72
CA GLY A 334 23.79 6.89 -20.75
C GLY A 334 22.98 6.41 -19.54
N HIS A 335 22.42 7.30 -18.70
CA HIS A 335 21.56 6.90 -17.59
C HIS A 335 20.19 6.47 -18.09
N HIS A 336 19.75 5.29 -17.65
CA HIS A 336 18.40 4.78 -17.87
C HIS A 336 17.50 5.17 -16.70
N TYR A 337 16.35 5.73 -17.00
CA TYR A 337 15.38 6.18 -15.98
C TYR A 337 14.13 5.32 -16.00
N VAL A 338 13.58 5.04 -14.81
CA VAL A 338 12.22 4.49 -14.70
C VAL A 338 11.19 5.56 -15.09
N ALA A 339 9.99 5.16 -15.49
CA ALA A 339 8.98 6.11 -16.00
C ALA A 339 8.56 7.17 -14.98
N HIS A 340 8.74 6.94 -13.67
CA HIS A 340 8.27 7.80 -12.60
C HIS A 340 6.81 8.24 -12.76
N ASN A 341 6.01 7.40 -13.38
CA ASN A 341 4.57 7.56 -13.58
C ASN A 341 3.94 6.18 -13.67
N LEU A 342 3.03 5.87 -12.73
CA LEU A 342 2.42 4.55 -12.59
C LEU A 342 1.77 4.06 -13.90
N VAL A 343 1.04 4.95 -14.58
CA VAL A 343 0.31 4.59 -15.80
C VAL A 343 1.27 4.24 -16.93
N LEU A 344 2.28 5.09 -17.15
CA LEU A 344 3.26 4.91 -18.20
C LEU A 344 4.18 3.72 -17.93
N GLU A 345 4.54 3.49 -16.67
CA GLU A 345 5.33 2.34 -16.26
C GLU A 345 4.61 1.03 -16.60
N VAL A 346 3.35 0.90 -16.18
CA VAL A 346 2.56 -0.32 -16.44
C VAL A 346 2.24 -0.48 -17.94
N LEU A 347 1.95 0.63 -18.63
CA LEU A 347 1.75 0.58 -20.10
C LEU A 347 3.00 0.10 -20.84
N GLY A 348 4.18 0.56 -20.45
CA GLY A 348 5.43 0.12 -21.03
C GLY A 348 5.72 -1.34 -20.72
N GLN A 349 5.54 -1.76 -19.48
CA GLN A 349 5.88 -3.11 -19.03
C GLN A 349 4.86 -4.18 -19.45
N LEU A 350 3.56 -3.95 -19.22
CA LEU A 350 2.49 -4.95 -19.36
C LEU A 350 1.38 -4.54 -20.34
N GLY A 351 1.54 -3.40 -21.02
CA GLY A 351 0.59 -2.91 -21.99
C GLY A 351 -0.80 -2.60 -21.42
N LEU A 352 -1.80 -2.57 -22.28
CA LEU A 352 -3.20 -2.31 -21.91
C LEU A 352 -3.78 -3.39 -20.98
N VAL A 353 -3.40 -4.65 -21.15
CA VAL A 353 -3.92 -5.74 -20.32
C VAL A 353 -3.49 -5.56 -18.88
N GLY A 354 -2.19 -5.30 -18.63
CA GLY A 354 -1.68 -5.02 -17.30
C GLY A 354 -2.28 -3.75 -16.70
N LEU A 355 -2.41 -2.68 -17.50
CA LEU A 355 -3.00 -1.42 -17.04
C LEU A 355 -4.47 -1.59 -16.63
N ILE A 356 -5.29 -2.26 -17.44
CA ILE A 356 -6.70 -2.54 -17.11
C ILE A 356 -6.79 -3.35 -15.81
N GLY A 357 -5.92 -4.35 -15.64
CA GLY A 357 -5.85 -5.15 -14.42
C GLY A 357 -5.52 -4.31 -13.19
N LEU A 358 -4.42 -3.55 -13.22
CA LEU A 358 -3.99 -2.74 -12.07
C LEU A 358 -4.95 -1.57 -11.79
N MET A 359 -5.31 -0.79 -12.82
CA MET A 359 -6.23 0.34 -12.64
C MET A 359 -7.64 -0.13 -12.25
N GLY A 360 -8.12 -1.22 -12.82
CA GLY A 360 -9.36 -1.87 -12.41
C GLY A 360 -9.34 -2.25 -10.94
N PHE A 361 -8.26 -2.84 -10.44
CA PHE A 361 -8.07 -3.17 -9.03
C PHE A 361 -8.07 -1.91 -8.15
N VAL A 362 -7.33 -0.86 -8.52
CA VAL A 362 -7.30 0.41 -7.80
C VAL A 362 -8.68 1.08 -7.77
N CYS A 363 -9.35 1.20 -8.93
CA CYS A 363 -10.68 1.79 -9.02
C CYS A 363 -11.72 1.02 -8.17
N THR A 364 -11.63 -0.30 -8.15
CA THR A 364 -12.53 -1.12 -7.33
C THR A 364 -12.26 -0.99 -5.84
N SER A 365 -11.02 -0.73 -5.46
CA SER A 365 -10.62 -0.46 -4.06
C SER A 365 -11.09 0.92 -3.61
N LEU A 366 -10.95 1.95 -4.44
CA LEU A 366 -11.55 3.28 -4.22
C LEU A 366 -13.07 3.19 -4.07
N TRP A 367 -13.72 2.44 -4.97
CA TRP A 367 -15.15 2.18 -4.88
C TRP A 367 -15.55 1.47 -3.59
N SER A 368 -14.72 0.56 -3.09
CA SER A 368 -14.92 -0.14 -1.82
C SER A 368 -14.94 0.85 -0.65
N ALA A 369 -13.93 1.70 -0.55
CA ALA A 369 -13.85 2.75 0.48
C ALA A 369 -15.05 3.72 0.35
N TRP A 370 -15.39 4.13 -0.87
CA TRP A 370 -16.54 4.99 -1.11
C TRP A 370 -17.87 4.37 -0.65
N LYS A 371 -18.11 3.09 -0.95
CA LYS A 371 -19.32 2.38 -0.51
C LYS A 371 -19.39 2.21 1.00
N ALA A 372 -18.27 1.94 1.65
CA ALA A 372 -18.19 1.74 3.09
C ALA A 372 -18.23 3.05 3.91
N ARG A 373 -18.10 4.22 3.29
CA ARG A 373 -17.93 5.52 3.97
C ARG A 373 -19.03 5.95 4.94
N ASN A 374 -20.21 5.33 4.85
CA ASN A 374 -21.35 5.62 5.71
C ASN A 374 -21.73 4.45 6.65
N GLY A 375 -21.04 3.32 6.57
CA GLY A 375 -21.23 2.15 7.44
C GLY A 375 -20.45 2.25 8.76
N ASP A 376 -20.37 1.14 9.48
CA ASP A 376 -19.72 1.01 10.79
C ASP A 376 -18.22 1.35 10.77
N LEU A 377 -17.55 1.09 9.65
CA LEU A 377 -16.16 1.46 9.38
C LEU A 377 -16.07 2.74 8.53
N GLY A 378 -17.09 3.59 8.59
CA GLY A 378 -17.18 4.76 7.72
C GLY A 378 -16.11 5.82 7.97
N GLY A 379 -15.55 5.91 9.17
CA GLY A 379 -14.41 6.78 9.50
C GLY A 379 -13.13 6.30 8.83
N GLU A 380 -12.84 5.03 9.01
CA GLU A 380 -11.72 4.32 8.43
C GLU A 380 -11.77 4.34 6.90
N ALA A 381 -12.95 4.08 6.33
CA ALA A 381 -13.16 4.09 4.89
C ALA A 381 -12.93 5.47 4.25
N ARG A 382 -13.36 6.57 4.93
CA ARG A 382 -13.08 7.93 4.46
C ARG A 382 -11.62 8.29 4.53
N ALA A 383 -10.93 7.89 5.61
CA ALA A 383 -9.49 8.08 5.74
C ALA A 383 -8.71 7.31 4.67
N LEU A 384 -9.08 6.05 4.42
CA LEU A 384 -8.48 5.23 3.36
C LEU A 384 -8.73 5.79 1.96
N LEU A 385 -9.92 6.33 1.70
CA LEU A 385 -10.22 6.98 0.42
C LEU A 385 -9.32 8.21 0.19
N ALA A 386 -9.14 9.05 1.22
CA ALA A 386 -8.24 10.20 1.16
C ALA A 386 -6.77 9.76 1.02
N ALA A 387 -6.36 8.70 1.74
CA ALA A 387 -5.02 8.13 1.67
C ALA A 387 -4.71 7.59 0.26
N LEU A 388 -5.63 6.82 -0.33
CA LEU A 388 -5.47 6.29 -1.69
C LEU A 388 -5.38 7.42 -2.73
N LEU A 389 -6.23 8.44 -2.65
CA LEU A 389 -6.21 9.55 -3.60
C LEU A 389 -4.91 10.37 -3.50
N GLY A 390 -4.43 10.66 -2.28
CA GLY A 390 -3.14 11.33 -2.08
C GLY A 390 -1.97 10.46 -2.55
N TYR A 391 -2.00 9.18 -2.23
CA TYR A 391 -1.00 8.21 -2.68
C TYR A 391 -0.92 8.12 -4.21
N LEU A 392 -2.07 8.00 -4.88
CA LEU A 392 -2.15 7.96 -6.35
C LEU A 392 -1.66 9.26 -7.00
N ALA A 393 -1.90 10.41 -6.36
CA ALA A 393 -1.34 11.68 -6.83
C ALA A 393 0.20 11.66 -6.80
N CYS A 394 0.83 11.08 -5.76
CA CYS A 394 2.29 10.86 -5.74
C CYS A 394 2.74 9.92 -6.85
N GLN A 395 1.99 8.85 -7.12
CA GLN A 395 2.32 7.85 -8.15
C GLN A 395 2.38 8.41 -9.57
N MET A 396 1.77 9.56 -9.83
CA MET A 396 1.90 10.24 -11.12
C MET A 396 3.29 10.85 -11.33
N PHE A 397 4.09 10.99 -10.25
CA PHE A 397 5.41 11.61 -10.27
C PHE A 397 6.52 10.70 -9.71
N ALA A 398 6.18 9.62 -9.03
CA ALA A 398 7.14 8.68 -8.45
C ALA A 398 7.17 7.34 -9.20
N GLY A 399 6.06 6.90 -9.78
CA GLY A 399 5.87 5.64 -10.53
C GLY A 399 6.47 4.42 -9.83
N TYR A 400 5.65 3.56 -9.25
CA TYR A 400 6.12 2.33 -8.63
C TYR A 400 4.97 1.32 -8.59
N SER A 401 4.83 0.58 -9.67
CA SER A 401 3.72 -0.36 -9.88
C SER A 401 3.69 -1.48 -8.82
N THR A 402 4.86 -1.91 -8.35
CA THR A 402 5.02 -2.93 -7.31
C THR A 402 5.19 -2.34 -5.90
N SER A 403 4.37 -1.33 -5.56
CA SER A 403 4.43 -0.72 -4.24
C SER A 403 3.58 -1.43 -3.20
N TRP A 404 4.19 -2.00 -2.18
CA TRP A 404 3.54 -2.64 -1.03
C TRP A 404 2.48 -1.76 -0.36
N PHE A 405 2.72 -0.45 -0.27
CA PHE A 405 1.80 0.51 0.35
C PHE A 405 0.51 0.65 -0.44
N LEU A 406 0.56 0.62 -1.78
CA LEU A 406 -0.64 0.65 -2.62
C LEU A 406 -1.53 -0.58 -2.35
N PHE A 407 -0.92 -1.78 -2.33
CA PHE A 407 -1.65 -3.02 -2.09
C PHE A 407 -2.19 -3.10 -0.65
N ALA A 408 -1.46 -2.58 0.35
CA ALA A 408 -1.94 -2.46 1.72
C ALA A 408 -3.19 -1.57 1.79
N LEU A 409 -3.13 -0.34 1.26
CA LEU A 409 -4.25 0.60 1.27
C LEU A 409 -5.48 0.04 0.52
N CYS A 410 -5.27 -0.59 -0.65
CA CYS A 410 -6.32 -1.25 -1.41
C CYS A 410 -6.94 -2.44 -0.65
N GLY A 411 -6.12 -3.22 0.04
CA GLY A 411 -6.55 -4.32 0.90
C GLY A 411 -7.44 -3.84 2.06
N PHE A 412 -7.00 -2.84 2.82
CA PHE A 412 -7.78 -2.25 3.89
C PHE A 412 -9.10 -1.63 3.39
N ALA A 413 -9.08 -0.93 2.26
CA ALA A 413 -10.28 -0.37 1.65
C ALA A 413 -11.29 -1.46 1.27
N THR A 414 -10.80 -2.59 0.75
CA THR A 414 -11.62 -3.76 0.41
C THR A 414 -12.21 -4.39 1.67
N CYS A 415 -11.43 -4.55 2.76
CA CYS A 415 -11.92 -5.08 4.04
C CYS A 415 -13.09 -4.27 4.60
N CYS A 416 -13.03 -2.93 4.54
CA CYS A 416 -14.11 -2.06 5.02
C CYS A 416 -15.45 -2.36 4.33
N GLN A 417 -15.45 -2.64 3.02
CA GLN A 417 -16.68 -2.95 2.29
C GLN A 417 -17.14 -4.39 2.46
N VAL A 418 -16.21 -5.35 2.48
CA VAL A 418 -16.55 -6.77 2.65
C VAL A 418 -17.26 -6.97 3.97
N TRP A 419 -16.79 -6.31 5.03
CA TRP A 419 -17.44 -6.36 6.33
C TRP A 419 -18.86 -5.77 6.30
N THR A 420 -19.06 -4.60 5.71
CA THR A 420 -20.39 -3.97 5.65
C THR A 420 -21.44 -4.78 4.90
N LYS A 421 -21.03 -5.70 4.03
CA LYS A 421 -21.93 -6.60 3.29
C LYS A 421 -22.26 -7.90 4.04
N ARG A 422 -21.34 -8.42 4.85
CA ARG A 422 -21.51 -9.70 5.55
C ARG A 422 -22.42 -9.61 6.77
N GLY A 423 -22.56 -8.42 7.40
CA GLY A 423 -23.36 -8.27 8.61
C GLY A 423 -22.86 -9.11 9.80
N PRO A 424 -23.46 -8.97 11.02
CA PRO A 424 -23.08 -9.77 12.18
C PRO A 424 -23.46 -11.24 12.12
N GLN A 425 -24.23 -11.68 11.12
CA GLN A 425 -24.84 -13.02 11.09
C GLN A 425 -24.02 -14.13 10.41
N GLU A 426 -22.92 -13.79 9.71
CA GLU A 426 -22.09 -14.81 9.04
C GLU A 426 -20.79 -15.16 9.80
N THR A 427 -20.66 -14.72 11.04
CA THR A 427 -19.48 -14.98 11.89
C THR A 427 -19.71 -16.05 12.96
N VAL A 428 -20.70 -16.93 12.77
CA VAL A 428 -20.95 -18.08 13.67
C VAL A 428 -20.44 -19.38 13.05
#